data_8d17a986f30a85cd1b2c27a21e02b042
#
_entry.id   8d17a986f30a85cd1b2c27a21e02b042
#
_cell.length_a   1.000
_cell.length_b   1.000
_cell.length_c   1.000
_cell.angle_alpha   90.00
_cell.angle_beta   90.00
_cell.angle_gamma   90.00
#
_symmetry.space_group_name_H-M   'P 1'
#
loop_
_entity.id
_entity.type
_entity.pdbx_description
1 polymer ?
#
loop_
_entity_poly.entity_id
_entity_poly.type
_entity_poly.pdbx_seq_one_letter_code
_entity_poly.pdbx_strand_id
1 'polypeptide(L)'
;MYRLKKILTLSIFTIFLLFISGCASPKNLLLGEWNAEKDIDVNDIVKFDNDKMTVNGKEYNFKIKSIEKKDDVIYYKIEKDGELFTVLFLFKEDRNIAYMLKPYTSDNLKEGKVIYSMHKVSNKN
;
A
#
# COMPACT_ATOMS: atom_id res chain seq x y z
N MET A 1 18.45 24.71 -36.23
CA MET A 1 18.93 24.92 -34.87
C MET A 1 17.82 25.23 -33.91
N TYR A 2 16.92 26.08 -34.29
CA TYR A 2 15.77 26.42 -33.44
C TYR A 2 14.92 25.19 -33.12
N ARG A 3 14.69 24.33 -34.09
CA ARG A 3 13.90 23.11 -33.92
C ARG A 3 14.57 22.07 -33.01
N LEU A 4 15.87 22.03 -33.04
CA LEU A 4 16.63 21.09 -32.18
C LEU A 4 16.48 21.43 -30.70
N LYS A 5 16.48 22.70 -30.36
CA LYS A 5 16.29 23.14 -29.00
C LYS A 5 14.92 22.75 -28.45
N LYS A 6 13.88 22.86 -29.25
CA LYS A 6 12.54 22.46 -28.86
C LYS A 6 12.43 20.96 -28.63
N ILE A 7 13.05 20.19 -29.49
CA ILE A 7 13.01 18.73 -29.38
C ILE A 7 13.75 18.29 -28.12
N LEU A 8 14.90 18.88 -27.85
CA LEU A 8 15.66 18.58 -26.65
C LEU A 8 14.91 18.90 -25.37
N THR A 9 14.23 20.05 -25.33
CA THR A 9 13.45 20.45 -24.18
C THR A 9 12.31 19.50 -23.92
N LEU A 10 11.60 19.08 -24.96
CA LEU A 10 10.52 18.11 -24.84
C LEU A 10 11.03 16.76 -24.36
N SER A 11 12.17 16.34 -24.87
CA SER A 11 12.76 15.07 -24.49
C SER A 11 13.13 15.04 -23.01
N ILE A 12 13.75 16.10 -22.52
CA ILE A 12 14.11 16.22 -21.11
C ILE A 12 12.86 16.21 -20.23
N PHE A 13 11.84 16.91 -20.63
CA PHE A 13 10.59 16.97 -19.88
C PHE A 13 9.93 15.59 -19.79
N THR A 14 9.92 14.86 -20.90
CA THR A 14 9.35 13.52 -20.93
C THR A 14 10.12 12.56 -20.03
N ILE A 15 11.43 12.63 -20.04
CA ILE A 15 12.28 11.80 -19.18
C ILE A 15 12.01 12.11 -17.72
N PHE A 16 11.85 13.39 -17.38
CA PHE A 16 11.56 13.81 -16.02
C PHE A 16 10.23 13.22 -15.52
N LEU A 17 9.20 13.25 -16.35
CA LEU A 17 7.90 12.68 -16.00
C LEU A 17 7.98 11.18 -15.79
N LEU A 18 8.71 10.49 -16.64
CA LEU A 18 8.91 9.05 -16.49
C LEU A 18 9.64 8.73 -15.19
N PHE A 19 10.63 9.51 -14.85
CA PHE A 19 11.38 9.32 -13.63
C PHE A 19 10.48 9.48 -12.40
N ILE A 20 9.63 10.49 -12.37
CA ILE A 20 8.71 10.72 -11.26
C ILE A 20 7.72 9.55 -11.14
N SER A 21 7.13 9.14 -12.24
CA SER A 21 6.14 8.06 -12.22
C SER A 21 6.77 6.71 -11.91
N GLY A 22 8.04 6.48 -12.27
CA GLY A 22 8.73 5.24 -11.97
C GLY A 22 9.30 5.17 -10.57
N CYS A 23 9.48 6.31 -9.92
CA CYS A 23 10.25 6.39 -8.69
C CYS A 23 9.48 5.98 -7.43
N ALA A 24 8.18 6.10 -7.43
CA ALA A 24 7.43 5.77 -6.24
C ALA A 24 5.97 5.56 -6.54
N SER A 25 5.60 4.34 -6.65
CA SER A 25 4.19 4.01 -6.53
C SER A 25 4.01 3.40 -5.14
N PRO A 26 3.61 4.19 -4.12
CA PRO A 26 3.38 3.63 -2.79
C PRO A 26 2.38 2.49 -2.79
N LYS A 27 1.51 2.46 -3.79
CA LYS A 27 0.57 1.39 -4.01
C LYS A 27 1.24 0.03 -4.06
N ASN A 28 2.44 -0.06 -4.63
CA ASN A 28 3.15 -1.31 -4.77
C ASN A 28 3.65 -1.89 -3.44
N LEU A 29 3.75 -1.09 -2.41
CA LEU A 29 4.16 -1.58 -1.11
C LEU A 29 3.12 -2.52 -0.51
N LEU A 30 1.85 -2.22 -0.74
CA LEU A 30 0.76 -3.03 -0.18
C LEU A 30 0.48 -4.29 -0.99
N LEU A 31 0.65 -4.21 -2.30
CA LEU A 31 0.33 -5.34 -3.17
C LEU A 31 1.23 -6.53 -2.90
N GLY A 32 0.65 -7.72 -2.94
CA GLY A 32 1.37 -8.96 -2.72
C GLY A 32 0.75 -9.79 -1.62
N GLU A 33 1.51 -10.79 -1.19
CA GLU A 33 1.05 -11.75 -0.19
C GLU A 33 1.67 -11.43 1.17
N TRP A 34 0.84 -11.50 2.20
CA TRP A 34 1.23 -11.18 3.57
C TRP A 34 0.83 -12.31 4.51
N ASN A 35 1.72 -12.58 5.47
CA ASN A 35 1.38 -13.42 6.60
C ASN A 35 0.87 -12.49 7.69
N ALA A 36 -0.42 -12.58 7.98
CA ALA A 36 -1.10 -11.66 8.89
C ALA A 36 -1.37 -12.35 10.23
N GLU A 37 -0.65 -11.91 11.24
CA GLU A 37 -0.79 -12.44 12.58
C GLU A 37 -1.94 -11.73 13.29
N LYS A 38 -2.94 -12.51 13.68
CA LYS A 38 -4.14 -11.98 14.31
C LYS A 38 -4.08 -12.14 15.84
N ASP A 39 -3.62 -13.27 16.28
CA ASP A 39 -3.53 -13.63 17.70
C ASP A 39 -2.38 -14.60 17.86
N ILE A 40 -2.07 -14.97 19.08
CA ILE A 40 -1.02 -15.95 19.34
C ILE A 40 -1.35 -17.24 18.57
N ASP A 41 -0.45 -17.65 17.70
CA ASP A 41 -0.58 -18.86 16.88
C ASP A 41 -1.71 -18.84 15.85
N VAL A 42 -2.32 -17.69 15.58
CA VAL A 42 -3.35 -17.56 14.55
C VAL A 42 -2.84 -16.64 13.45
N ASN A 43 -2.54 -17.21 12.30
CA ASN A 43 -2.06 -16.48 11.14
C ASN A 43 -2.99 -16.67 9.95
N ASP A 44 -3.32 -15.59 9.29
CA ASP A 44 -4.05 -15.60 8.03
C ASP A 44 -3.10 -15.27 6.89
N ILE A 45 -3.36 -15.84 5.73
CA ILE A 45 -2.66 -15.45 4.51
C ILE A 45 -3.52 -14.43 3.80
N VAL A 46 -3.02 -13.21 3.73
CA VAL A 46 -3.72 -12.09 3.10
C VAL A 46 -2.98 -11.69 1.83
N LYS A 47 -3.70 -11.61 0.73
CA LYS A 47 -3.11 -11.20 -0.54
C LYS A 47 -3.86 -10.00 -1.10
N PHE A 48 -3.12 -8.96 -1.44
CA PHE A 48 -3.68 -7.76 -2.07
C PHE A 48 -3.31 -7.73 -3.54
N ASP A 49 -4.32 -7.72 -4.40
CA ASP A 49 -4.19 -7.46 -5.82
C ASP A 49 -4.76 -6.08 -6.12
N ASN A 50 -4.81 -5.68 -7.38
CA ASN A 50 -5.25 -4.33 -7.74
C ASN A 50 -6.71 -4.03 -7.31
N ASP A 51 -7.58 -5.02 -7.38
CA ASP A 51 -9.00 -4.84 -7.09
C ASP A 51 -9.58 -5.92 -6.19
N LYS A 52 -8.76 -6.84 -5.73
CA LYS A 52 -9.20 -7.95 -4.88
C LYS A 52 -8.27 -8.13 -3.70
N MET A 53 -8.85 -8.56 -2.61
CA MET A 53 -8.13 -8.97 -1.41
C MET A 53 -8.58 -10.38 -1.08
N THR A 54 -7.64 -11.28 -0.87
CA THR A 54 -7.99 -12.63 -0.43
C THR A 54 -7.50 -12.84 0.99
N VAL A 55 -8.31 -13.53 1.76
CA VAL A 55 -7.95 -13.95 3.12
C VAL A 55 -8.14 -15.45 3.18
N ASN A 56 -7.04 -16.17 3.31
CA ASN A 56 -7.04 -17.64 3.31
C ASN A 56 -7.76 -18.21 2.09
N GLY A 57 -7.57 -17.58 0.93
CA GLY A 57 -8.15 -18.01 -0.33
C GLY A 57 -9.55 -17.49 -0.62
N LYS A 58 -10.19 -16.83 0.33
CA LYS A 58 -11.51 -16.25 0.10
C LYS A 58 -11.36 -14.83 -0.45
N GLU A 59 -12.01 -14.54 -1.57
CA GLU A 59 -11.93 -13.26 -2.23
C GLU A 59 -12.91 -12.23 -1.69
N TYR A 60 -12.44 -11.00 -1.59
CA TYR A 60 -13.25 -9.84 -1.21
C TYR A 60 -12.98 -8.72 -2.20
N ASN A 61 -13.97 -7.87 -2.40
CA ASN A 61 -13.76 -6.63 -3.15
C ASN A 61 -12.89 -5.71 -2.33
N PHE A 62 -11.92 -5.09 -3.01
CA PHE A 62 -10.92 -4.28 -2.34
C PHE A 62 -10.59 -3.06 -3.17
N LYS A 63 -10.39 -1.95 -2.49
CA LYS A 63 -9.95 -0.75 -3.18
C LYS A 63 -9.18 0.14 -2.21
N ILE A 64 -8.13 0.77 -2.72
CA ILE A 64 -7.39 1.78 -1.99
C ILE A 64 -8.09 3.11 -2.18
N LYS A 65 -8.64 3.66 -1.11
CA LYS A 65 -9.38 4.93 -1.15
C LYS A 65 -8.42 6.11 -1.19
N SER A 66 -7.37 6.06 -0.41
CA SER A 66 -6.37 7.11 -0.39
C SER A 66 -5.10 6.61 0.27
N ILE A 67 -4.01 7.29 -0.03
CA ILE A 67 -2.71 7.03 0.56
C ILE A 67 -2.21 8.33 1.13
N GLU A 68 -1.85 8.34 2.40
CA GLU A 68 -1.36 9.54 3.06
C GLU A 68 -0.04 9.25 3.73
N LYS A 69 0.93 10.14 3.54
CA LYS A 69 2.23 10.05 4.16
C LYS A 69 2.34 11.16 5.21
N LYS A 70 2.64 10.80 6.45
CA LYS A 70 2.80 11.75 7.52
C LYS A 70 3.83 11.24 8.52
N ASP A 71 4.86 12.05 8.81
CA ASP A 71 5.86 11.75 9.83
C ASP A 71 6.51 10.37 9.67
N ASP A 72 6.99 10.05 8.48
CA ASP A 72 7.63 8.78 8.16
C ASP A 72 6.69 7.56 8.21
N VAL A 73 5.40 7.80 8.26
CA VAL A 73 4.39 6.74 8.23
C VAL A 73 3.54 6.87 6.98
N ILE A 74 3.29 5.76 6.30
CA ILE A 74 2.36 5.73 5.18
C ILE A 74 1.07 5.07 5.66
N TYR A 75 -0.03 5.78 5.48
CA TYR A 75 -1.36 5.29 5.79
C TYR A 75 -2.11 4.98 4.51
N TYR A 76 -2.58 3.75 4.37
CA TYR A 76 -3.46 3.34 3.28
C TYR A 76 -4.86 3.24 3.84
N LYS A 77 -5.76 4.07 3.33
CA LYS A 77 -7.19 3.95 3.64
C LYS A 77 -7.77 3.00 2.63
N ILE A 78 -8.21 1.85 3.06
CA ILE A 78 -8.73 0.81 2.19
C ILE A 78 -10.17 0.48 2.51
N GLU A 79 -10.86 -0.03 1.51
CA GLU A 79 -12.22 -0.51 1.65
C GLU A 79 -12.27 -1.97 1.23
N LYS A 80 -12.81 -2.79 2.10
CA LYS A 80 -13.00 -4.22 1.85
C LYS A 80 -14.47 -4.51 2.03
N ASP A 81 -15.17 -4.85 0.94
CA ASP A 81 -16.61 -5.11 0.95
C ASP A 81 -17.43 -4.04 1.68
N GLY A 82 -17.08 -2.77 1.48
CA GLY A 82 -17.79 -1.66 2.09
C GLY A 82 -17.31 -1.26 3.47
N GLU A 83 -16.43 -2.03 4.08
CA GLU A 83 -15.83 -1.68 5.37
C GLU A 83 -14.51 -0.95 5.20
N LEU A 84 -14.28 0.05 6.03
CA LEU A 84 -13.05 0.82 6.01
C LEU A 84 -12.02 0.25 6.98
N PHE A 85 -10.79 0.15 6.50
CA PHE A 85 -9.63 -0.25 7.28
C PHE A 85 -8.47 0.66 6.96
N THR A 86 -7.48 0.67 7.83
CA THR A 86 -6.24 1.40 7.58
C THR A 86 -5.08 0.44 7.66
N VAL A 87 -4.20 0.47 6.65
CA VAL A 87 -2.94 -0.27 6.70
C VAL A 87 -1.83 0.75 6.80
N LEU A 88 -0.95 0.59 7.77
CA LEU A 88 0.14 1.54 7.95
C LEU A 88 1.50 0.88 7.88
N PHE A 89 2.44 1.61 7.30
CA PHE A 89 3.83 1.25 7.19
C PHE A 89 4.68 2.29 7.92
N LEU A 90 5.61 1.82 8.72
CA LEU A 90 6.56 2.70 9.41
C LEU A 90 7.85 2.76 8.59
N PHE A 91 8.21 3.92 8.10
CA PHE A 91 9.36 4.07 7.21
C PHE A 91 10.70 3.66 7.84
N LYS A 92 10.82 3.88 9.12
CA LYS A 92 12.08 3.56 9.81
C LYS A 92 12.26 2.09 10.03
N GLU A 93 11.20 1.33 9.89
CA GLU A 93 11.23 -0.11 10.04
C GLU A 93 11.29 -0.78 8.68
N ASP A 94 11.32 -2.09 8.70
CA ASP A 94 11.31 -2.89 7.49
C ASP A 94 9.99 -2.68 6.72
N ARG A 95 10.10 -2.39 5.43
CA ARG A 95 8.91 -2.23 4.57
C ARG A 95 8.16 -3.52 4.34
N ASN A 96 8.68 -4.62 4.84
CA ASN A 96 7.99 -5.91 4.80
C ASN A 96 7.11 -6.12 6.02
N ILE A 97 6.96 -5.10 6.85
CA ILE A 97 6.09 -5.13 8.03
C ILE A 97 5.04 -4.04 7.89
N ALA A 98 3.79 -4.42 8.10
CA ALA A 98 2.67 -3.49 8.08
C ALA A 98 1.67 -3.86 9.17
N TYR A 99 0.87 -2.89 9.56
CA TYR A 99 -0.18 -3.11 10.56
C TYR A 99 -1.52 -2.74 9.97
N MET A 100 -2.51 -3.56 10.22
CA MET A 100 -3.87 -3.29 9.76
C MET A 100 -4.73 -2.92 10.94
N LEU A 101 -5.39 -1.76 10.84
CA LEU A 101 -6.24 -1.23 11.89
C LEU A 101 -7.70 -1.25 11.47
N LYS A 102 -8.56 -1.53 12.42
CA LYS A 102 -9.97 -1.23 12.27
C LYS A 102 -10.23 0.11 12.97
N PRO A 103 -10.55 1.18 12.23
CA PRO A 103 -10.74 2.49 12.84
C PRO A 103 -11.88 2.51 13.86
N TYR A 104 -11.72 3.26 14.93
CA TYR A 104 -12.78 3.44 15.91
C TYR A 104 -13.92 4.28 15.37
N THR A 105 -13.59 5.27 14.53
CA THR A 105 -14.60 6.14 13.92
C THR A 105 -14.25 6.37 12.45
N SER A 106 -15.24 6.71 11.65
CA SER A 106 -15.02 7.05 10.25
C SER A 106 -14.34 8.41 10.06
N ASP A 107 -14.32 9.24 11.11
CA ASP A 107 -13.72 10.58 11.04
C ASP A 107 -12.22 10.56 11.25
N ASN A 108 -11.69 9.55 11.91
CA ASN A 108 -10.27 9.43 12.15
C ASN A 108 -9.80 8.00 11.85
N LEU A 109 -9.31 7.82 10.64
CA LEU A 109 -8.85 6.51 10.18
C LEU A 109 -7.44 6.17 10.63
N LYS A 110 -6.75 7.10 11.29
CA LYS A 110 -5.39 6.85 11.80
C LYS A 110 -5.37 6.20 13.18
N GLU A 111 -6.50 6.21 13.87
CA GLU A 111 -6.63 5.59 15.16
C GLU A 111 -7.62 4.44 15.08
N GLY A 112 -7.24 3.32 15.65
CA GLY A 112 -8.09 2.14 15.62
C GLY A 112 -7.46 0.98 16.35
N LYS A 113 -8.17 -0.14 16.32
CA LYS A 113 -7.68 -1.38 16.90
C LYS A 113 -6.83 -2.11 15.87
N VAL A 114 -5.62 -2.52 16.26
CA VAL A 114 -4.78 -3.36 15.41
C VAL A 114 -5.42 -4.73 15.30
N ILE A 115 -5.80 -5.12 14.09
CA ILE A 115 -6.39 -6.43 13.86
C ILE A 115 -5.38 -7.42 13.27
N TYR A 116 -4.36 -6.92 12.59
CA TYR A 116 -3.28 -7.75 12.06
C TYR A 116 -1.93 -7.06 12.19
N SER A 117 -0.92 -7.85 12.54
CA SER A 117 0.48 -7.51 12.31
C SER A 117 0.92 -8.34 11.12
N MET A 118 1.34 -7.70 10.04
CA MET A 118 1.58 -8.38 8.78
C MET A 118 3.05 -8.37 8.40
N HIS A 119 3.50 -9.50 7.89
CA HIS A 119 4.85 -9.67 7.34
C HIS A 119 4.73 -10.10 5.89
N LYS A 120 5.42 -9.41 5.02
CA LYS A 120 5.36 -9.73 3.60
C LYS A 120 6.04 -11.06 3.32
N VAL A 121 5.36 -11.91 2.57
CA VAL A 121 5.93 -13.18 2.16
C VAL A 121 6.97 -12.91 1.09
N SER A 122 8.17 -13.44 1.32
CA SER A 122 9.26 -13.26 0.38
C SER A 122 9.04 -14.10 -0.86
N ASN A 123 9.10 -13.47 -2.04
CA ASN A 123 9.01 -14.16 -3.31
C ASN A 123 10.39 -14.57 -3.80
N LYS A 124 11.20 -15.06 -2.92
CA LYS A 124 12.50 -15.56 -3.35
C LYS A 124 12.36 -16.86 -4.07
N ASN A 125 12.76 -16.83 -5.27
CA ASN A 125 12.94 -18.06 -6.02
C ASN A 125 14.24 -18.01 -6.74
#